data_1d01e4e95f4790f97dd1fbf085dd2099
#
_entry.id   1d01e4e95f4790f97dd1fbf085dd2099
#
_cell.length_a   1.000
_cell.length_b   1.000
_cell.length_c   1.000
_cell.angle_alpha   90.00
_cell.angle_beta   90.00
_cell.angle_gamma   90.00
#
_symmetry.space_group_name_H-M   'P 1'
#
loop_
_entity.id
_entity.type
_entity.pdbx_description
1 polymer ?
#
loop_
_entity_poly.entity_id
_entity_poly.type
_entity_poly.pdbx_seq_one_letter_code
_entity_poly.pdbx_strand_id
1 'polypeptide(L)'
;MLKGDIMNKKTVIFDLDGTLANIDVRRDRSVKPNGKLNWDIFASPDSILHWDTPNEPVIKMAQMFHNDGFRIVIFSGRNDRGFFATKEWLKKHDVPFDLLVLRPDKFQDKSWPVADGNPATFDMRFMPDEILKKKMLDTFVDINDVFLVVDDRDKVVKMWRDLGLNTFQVAPGDF
;
A
#
# COMPACT_ATOMS: atom_id res chain seq x y z
N MET A 1 -20.21 -4.72 18.85
CA MET A 1 -19.10 -3.78 19.07
C MET A 1 -19.61 -2.60 19.88
N LEU A 2 -19.10 -2.41 21.07
CA LEU A 2 -19.47 -1.28 21.91
C LEU A 2 -18.78 -0.02 21.39
N LYS A 3 -19.45 1.15 21.46
CA LYS A 3 -18.91 2.45 20.99
C LYS A 3 -17.50 2.78 21.54
N GLY A 4 -17.09 2.18 22.68
CA GLY A 4 -15.77 2.38 23.27
C GLY A 4 -14.61 1.71 22.52
N ASP A 5 -14.87 0.63 21.76
CA ASP A 5 -13.81 -0.13 21.07
C ASP A 5 -13.30 0.59 19.80
N ILE A 6 -14.14 1.43 19.19
CA ILE A 6 -13.76 2.18 17.97
C ILE A 6 -12.89 3.39 18.32
N MET A 7 -13.11 4.00 19.50
CA MET A 7 -12.40 5.22 19.94
C MET A 7 -10.92 5.00 20.30
N ASN A 8 -10.48 3.75 20.46
CA ASN A 8 -9.09 3.42 20.79
C ASN A 8 -8.25 2.99 19.61
N LYS A 9 -8.84 2.78 18.45
CA LYS A 9 -8.12 2.39 17.22
C LYS A 9 -7.41 3.58 16.63
N LYS A 10 -6.10 3.45 16.38
CA LYS A 10 -5.23 4.58 16.03
C LYS A 10 -4.47 4.43 14.71
N THR A 11 -4.70 3.36 13.96
CA THR A 11 -3.99 3.10 12.71
C THR A 11 -4.93 3.25 11.51
N VAL A 12 -4.51 4.05 10.53
CA VAL A 12 -5.13 4.10 9.20
C VAL A 12 -4.14 3.56 8.19
N ILE A 13 -4.60 2.59 7.38
CA ILE A 13 -3.80 1.97 6.33
C ILE A 13 -4.21 2.56 4.98
N PHE A 14 -3.24 3.05 4.23
CA PHE A 14 -3.42 3.51 2.86
C PHE A 14 -2.69 2.61 1.87
N ASP A 15 -3.34 2.30 0.76
CA ASP A 15 -2.66 1.89 -0.45
C ASP A 15 -1.97 3.09 -1.13
N LEU A 16 -1.06 2.81 -2.06
CA LEU A 16 -0.29 3.84 -2.75
C LEU A 16 -0.71 3.99 -4.21
N ASP A 17 -0.49 2.98 -5.05
CA ASP A 17 -0.73 3.02 -6.48
C ASP A 17 -2.23 2.95 -6.80
N GLY A 18 -2.81 4.02 -7.35
CA GLY A 18 -4.25 4.16 -7.58
C GLY A 18 -5.01 4.74 -6.40
N THR A 19 -4.36 4.98 -5.26
CA THR A 19 -4.96 5.52 -4.03
C THR A 19 -4.35 6.87 -3.68
N LEU A 20 -3.12 6.92 -3.13
CA LEU A 20 -2.40 8.18 -2.86
C LEU A 20 -1.76 8.77 -4.12
N ALA A 21 -1.34 7.91 -5.05
CA ALA A 21 -0.69 8.29 -6.30
C ALA A 21 -1.52 7.84 -7.51
N ASN A 22 -1.74 8.74 -8.47
CA ASN A 22 -2.19 8.37 -9.80
C ASN A 22 -0.96 7.91 -10.61
N ILE A 23 -1.03 6.69 -11.11
CA ILE A 23 0.05 6.01 -11.83
C ILE A 23 -0.24 5.78 -13.32
N ASP A 24 -1.29 6.37 -13.85
CA ASP A 24 -1.75 6.10 -15.23
C ASP A 24 -0.64 6.40 -16.24
N VAL A 25 0.01 7.56 -16.13
CA VAL A 25 1.12 7.94 -17.02
C VAL A 25 2.28 6.94 -16.92
N ARG A 26 2.63 6.52 -15.70
CA ARG A 26 3.70 5.54 -15.48
C ARG A 26 3.33 4.19 -16.11
N ARG A 27 2.09 3.75 -15.95
CA ARG A 27 1.57 2.51 -16.54
C ARG A 27 1.62 2.57 -18.05
N ASP A 28 1.04 3.61 -18.65
CA ASP A 28 0.96 3.78 -20.12
C ASP A 28 2.34 3.81 -20.77
N ARG A 29 3.28 4.55 -20.18
CA ARG A 29 4.67 4.65 -20.69
C ARG A 29 5.49 3.37 -20.49
N SER A 30 5.02 2.47 -19.64
CA SER A 30 5.69 1.19 -19.36
C SER A 30 5.14 0.02 -20.19
N VAL A 31 4.12 0.23 -21.02
CA VAL A 31 3.55 -0.84 -21.85
C VAL A 31 4.44 -1.09 -23.08
N LYS A 32 4.79 -2.35 -23.31
CA LYS A 32 5.50 -2.81 -24.51
C LYS A 32 4.56 -2.91 -25.70
N PRO A 33 5.10 -2.96 -26.95
CA PRO A 33 4.28 -3.12 -28.17
C PRO A 33 3.35 -4.36 -28.14
N ASN A 34 3.71 -5.40 -27.37
CA ASN A 34 2.90 -6.60 -27.20
C ASN A 34 1.82 -6.49 -26.10
N GLY A 35 1.60 -5.29 -25.57
CA GLY A 35 0.62 -5.03 -24.51
C GLY A 35 1.05 -5.42 -23.10
N LYS A 36 2.22 -6.03 -22.92
CA LYS A 36 2.73 -6.42 -21.59
C LYS A 36 3.48 -5.28 -20.92
N LEU A 37 3.42 -5.22 -19.61
CA LEU A 37 4.14 -4.24 -18.82
C LEU A 37 5.67 -4.50 -18.86
N ASN A 38 6.44 -3.45 -19.07
CA ASN A 38 7.88 -3.46 -18.87
C ASN A 38 8.19 -3.13 -17.41
N TRP A 39 8.41 -4.14 -16.60
CA TRP A 39 8.63 -4.00 -15.18
C TRP A 39 9.88 -3.20 -14.82
N ASP A 40 10.93 -3.21 -15.68
CA ASP A 40 12.15 -2.45 -15.42
C ASP A 40 11.91 -0.93 -15.55
N ILE A 41 11.03 -0.52 -16.46
CA ILE A 41 10.58 0.86 -16.57
C ILE A 41 9.57 1.20 -15.48
N PHE A 42 8.54 0.35 -15.32
CA PHE A 42 7.44 0.60 -14.40
C PHE A 42 7.89 0.71 -12.94
N ALA A 43 8.85 -0.12 -12.51
CA ALA A 43 9.38 -0.11 -11.16
C ALA A 43 10.62 0.77 -10.97
N SER A 44 11.04 1.52 -11.99
CA SER A 44 12.23 2.35 -11.90
C SER A 44 12.01 3.58 -11.00
N PRO A 45 13.03 4.00 -10.24
CA PRO A 45 12.99 5.24 -9.47
C PRO A 45 12.60 6.47 -10.29
N ASP A 46 13.16 6.62 -11.48
CA ASP A 46 12.88 7.75 -12.36
C ASP A 46 11.41 7.81 -12.78
N SER A 47 10.81 6.68 -13.14
CA SER A 47 9.41 6.61 -13.51
C SER A 47 8.49 7.01 -12.35
N ILE A 48 8.80 6.58 -11.14
CA ILE A 48 8.06 6.94 -9.93
C ILE A 48 8.12 8.45 -9.68
N LEU A 49 9.31 9.03 -9.74
CA LEU A 49 9.52 10.45 -9.40
C LEU A 49 8.95 11.41 -10.44
N HIS A 50 8.94 11.02 -11.73
CA HIS A 50 8.60 11.93 -12.83
C HIS A 50 7.18 11.72 -13.37
N TRP A 51 6.58 10.54 -13.20
CA TRP A 51 5.31 10.21 -13.85
C TRP A 51 4.14 10.00 -12.90
N ASP A 52 4.40 9.69 -11.63
CA ASP A 52 3.34 9.60 -10.63
C ASP A 52 2.87 11.00 -10.22
N THR A 53 1.56 11.21 -10.20
CA THR A 53 0.96 12.46 -9.75
C THR A 53 0.16 12.24 -8.45
N PRO A 54 0.06 13.27 -7.58
CA PRO A 54 -0.66 13.13 -6.32
C PRO A 54 -2.17 13.04 -6.53
N ASN A 55 -2.82 12.17 -5.75
CA ASN A 55 -4.27 12.18 -5.58
C ASN A 55 -4.60 13.06 -4.37
N GLU A 56 -4.74 14.35 -4.62
CA GLU A 56 -4.87 15.39 -3.59
C GLU A 56 -5.98 15.13 -2.55
N PRO A 57 -7.21 14.67 -2.92
CA PRO A 57 -8.23 14.37 -1.93
C PRO A 57 -7.84 13.28 -0.95
N VAL A 58 -7.17 12.21 -1.42
CA VAL A 58 -6.73 11.10 -0.56
C VAL A 58 -5.53 11.50 0.29
N ILE A 59 -4.60 12.28 -0.27
CA ILE A 59 -3.48 12.85 0.49
C ILE A 59 -4.01 13.75 1.62
N LYS A 60 -5.00 14.60 1.31
CA LYS A 60 -5.63 15.43 2.33
C LYS A 60 -6.26 14.61 3.45
N MET A 61 -6.90 13.48 3.12
CA MET A 61 -7.43 12.56 4.12
C MET A 61 -6.32 12.01 5.03
N ALA A 62 -5.19 11.58 4.46
CA ALA A 62 -4.04 11.10 5.24
C ALA A 62 -3.50 12.17 6.18
N GLN A 63 -3.38 13.41 5.71
CA GLN A 63 -2.96 14.56 6.52
C GLN A 63 -3.93 14.85 7.68
N MET A 64 -5.23 14.77 7.43
CA MET A 64 -6.25 14.99 8.47
C MET A 64 -6.16 13.94 9.56
N PHE A 65 -6.05 12.65 9.22
CA PHE A 65 -5.88 11.59 10.19
C PHE A 65 -4.57 11.72 10.96
N HIS A 66 -3.48 12.03 10.27
CA HIS A 66 -2.18 12.25 10.94
C HIS A 66 -2.24 13.39 11.95
N ASN A 67 -2.85 14.52 11.59
CA ASN A 67 -3.00 15.68 12.46
C ASN A 67 -3.94 15.41 13.66
N ASP A 68 -4.86 14.47 13.51
CA ASP A 68 -5.73 13.99 14.59
C ASP A 68 -5.10 12.87 15.45
N GLY A 69 -3.81 12.59 15.25
CA GLY A 69 -3.02 11.67 16.06
C GLY A 69 -3.08 10.21 15.62
N PHE A 70 -3.58 9.91 14.43
CA PHE A 70 -3.55 8.54 13.89
C PHE A 70 -2.16 8.19 13.36
N ARG A 71 -1.77 6.93 13.55
CA ARG A 71 -0.64 6.31 12.89
C ARG A 71 -1.00 6.06 11.43
N ILE A 72 -0.20 6.55 10.50
CA ILE A 72 -0.39 6.36 9.07
C ILE A 72 0.54 5.27 8.57
N VAL A 73 -0.04 4.20 8.03
CA VAL A 73 0.68 3.05 7.47
C VAL A 73 0.38 2.99 5.97
N ILE A 74 1.41 2.80 5.16
CA ILE A 74 1.27 2.61 3.72
C ILE A 74 1.69 1.19 3.36
N PHE A 75 0.76 0.41 2.80
CA PHE A 75 0.99 -0.92 2.24
C PHE A 75 0.82 -0.89 0.72
N SER A 76 1.85 -1.26 -0.02
CA SER A 76 1.81 -1.21 -1.49
C SER A 76 2.37 -2.47 -2.13
N GLY A 77 1.73 -2.90 -3.22
CA GLY A 77 2.27 -3.93 -4.12
C GLY A 77 3.45 -3.46 -4.96
N ARG A 78 3.83 -2.19 -4.86
CA ARG A 78 5.00 -1.60 -5.53
C ARG A 78 6.27 -2.32 -5.10
N ASN A 79 7.16 -2.61 -6.06
CA ASN A 79 8.45 -3.25 -5.79
C ASN A 79 9.37 -2.38 -4.92
N ASP A 80 10.08 -2.99 -3.97
CA ASP A 80 10.96 -2.28 -3.02
C ASP A 80 12.25 -1.73 -3.65
N ARG A 81 12.57 -2.07 -4.91
CA ARG A 81 13.59 -1.34 -5.69
C ARG A 81 13.30 0.16 -5.75
N GLY A 82 12.01 0.52 -5.76
CA GLY A 82 11.55 1.90 -5.74
C GLY A 82 11.41 2.51 -4.35
N PHE A 83 11.92 1.89 -3.28
CA PHE A 83 11.67 2.33 -1.90
C PHE A 83 12.11 3.78 -1.65
N PHE A 84 13.35 4.13 -2.00
CA PHE A 84 13.85 5.49 -1.77
C PHE A 84 13.13 6.53 -2.64
N ALA A 85 12.88 6.22 -3.92
CA ALA A 85 12.10 7.09 -4.81
C ALA A 85 10.67 7.29 -4.29
N THR A 86 10.06 6.23 -3.77
CA THR A 86 8.74 6.31 -3.16
C THR A 86 8.74 7.21 -1.93
N LYS A 87 9.72 7.08 -1.04
CA LYS A 87 9.87 7.97 0.12
C LYS A 87 10.06 9.43 -0.29
N GLU A 88 10.88 9.68 -1.30
CA GLU A 88 11.12 11.00 -1.84
C GLU A 88 9.83 11.60 -2.44
N TRP A 89 9.08 10.79 -3.20
CA TRP A 89 7.79 11.18 -3.75
C TRP A 89 6.78 11.53 -2.64
N LEU A 90 6.65 10.70 -1.62
CA LEU A 90 5.77 10.94 -0.47
C LEU A 90 6.13 12.25 0.24
N LYS A 91 7.42 12.50 0.47
CA LYS A 91 7.91 13.72 1.08
C LYS A 91 7.63 14.95 0.21
N LYS A 92 7.86 14.86 -1.10
CA LYS A 92 7.61 15.94 -2.06
C LYS A 92 6.15 16.39 -2.09
N HIS A 93 5.23 15.45 -1.85
CA HIS A 93 3.78 15.72 -1.88
C HIS A 93 3.15 15.80 -0.48
N ASP A 94 3.97 16.01 0.55
CA ASP A 94 3.53 16.17 1.95
C ASP A 94 2.61 15.05 2.44
N VAL A 95 2.86 13.82 2.01
CA VAL A 95 2.14 12.62 2.48
C VAL A 95 2.75 12.15 3.79
N PRO A 96 2.05 12.24 4.92
CA PRO A 96 2.55 11.71 6.18
C PRO A 96 2.53 10.19 6.17
N PHE A 97 3.52 9.57 6.77
CA PHE A 97 3.52 8.14 7.07
C PHE A 97 4.48 7.79 8.21
N ASP A 98 4.08 6.83 9.03
CA ASP A 98 4.89 6.27 10.12
C ASP A 98 5.55 4.95 9.69
N LEU A 99 4.94 4.25 8.75
CA LEU A 99 5.44 2.99 8.19
C LEU A 99 5.12 2.91 6.70
N LEU A 100 6.11 2.53 5.91
CA LEU A 100 5.98 2.20 4.49
C LEU A 100 6.47 0.78 4.25
N VAL A 101 5.59 -0.08 3.73
CA VAL A 101 5.92 -1.47 3.37
C VAL A 101 5.62 -1.69 1.90
N LEU A 102 6.63 -2.11 1.15
CA LEU A 102 6.56 -2.42 -0.26
C LEU A 102 6.75 -3.92 -0.51
N ARG A 103 6.39 -4.37 -1.70
CA ARG A 103 6.61 -5.75 -2.16
C ARG A 103 8.11 -6.05 -2.25
N PRO A 104 8.63 -7.11 -1.63
CA PRO A 104 10.02 -7.52 -1.78
C PRO A 104 10.39 -7.83 -3.24
N ASP A 105 11.51 -7.29 -3.71
CA ASP A 105 12.05 -7.56 -5.06
C ASP A 105 12.69 -8.95 -5.17
N LYS A 106 13.26 -9.42 -4.09
CA LYS A 106 13.94 -10.71 -4.03
C LYS A 106 13.24 -11.64 -3.07
N PHE A 107 13.40 -12.95 -3.30
CA PHE A 107 13.00 -13.93 -2.32
C PHE A 107 13.69 -13.62 -0.99
N GLN A 108 12.90 -13.37 0.05
CA GLN A 108 13.42 -13.04 1.36
C GLN A 108 12.74 -13.93 2.39
N ASP A 109 13.49 -14.90 2.86
CA ASP A 109 13.08 -15.77 3.96
C ASP A 109 13.30 -15.13 5.35
N LYS A 110 14.01 -13.99 5.41
CA LYS A 110 14.50 -13.40 6.66
C LYS A 110 14.03 -11.99 6.96
N SER A 111 13.43 -11.28 6.02
CA SER A 111 13.17 -9.84 6.17
C SER A 111 11.81 -9.48 6.75
N TRP A 112 10.87 -10.41 6.73
CA TRP A 112 9.56 -10.22 7.33
C TRP A 112 9.40 -11.21 8.48
N PRO A 113 9.31 -10.71 9.73
CA PRO A 113 8.93 -11.57 10.83
C PRO A 113 7.52 -12.11 10.53
N VAL A 114 7.39 -13.43 10.56
CA VAL A 114 6.11 -14.08 10.33
C VAL A 114 5.43 -14.23 11.67
N ALA A 115 4.15 -13.91 11.75
CA ALA A 115 3.38 -13.94 12.98
C ALA A 115 3.35 -15.33 13.65
N ASP A 116 3.57 -16.40 12.87
CA ASP A 116 3.65 -17.79 13.36
C ASP A 116 5.08 -18.27 13.66
N GLY A 117 6.07 -17.38 13.57
CA GLY A 117 7.49 -17.69 13.84
C GLY A 117 8.21 -18.45 12.71
N ASN A 118 7.52 -18.78 11.62
CA ASN A 118 8.15 -19.43 10.46
C ASN A 118 8.61 -18.39 9.45
N PRO A 119 9.84 -18.47 8.92
CA PRO A 119 10.28 -17.59 7.84
C PRO A 119 9.38 -17.77 6.61
N ALA A 120 9.13 -16.71 5.90
CA ALA A 120 8.42 -16.78 4.63
C ALA A 120 9.19 -17.68 3.65
N THR A 121 8.62 -18.83 3.33
CA THR A 121 9.25 -19.83 2.46
C THR A 121 8.80 -19.71 1.01
N PHE A 122 8.04 -18.66 0.66
CA PHE A 122 7.51 -18.47 -0.69
C PHE A 122 7.97 -17.14 -1.28
N ASP A 123 8.02 -17.09 -2.58
CA ASP A 123 8.42 -15.92 -3.34
C ASP A 123 7.31 -14.87 -3.36
N MET A 124 7.52 -13.78 -2.62
CA MET A 124 6.56 -12.67 -2.53
C MET A 124 6.54 -11.78 -3.78
N ARG A 125 7.52 -11.91 -4.71
CA ARG A 125 7.59 -11.09 -5.93
C ARG A 125 6.36 -11.24 -6.82
N PHE A 126 5.79 -12.43 -6.87
CA PHE A 126 4.65 -12.76 -7.74
C PHE A 126 3.37 -13.06 -6.96
N MET A 127 3.36 -12.79 -5.67
CA MET A 127 2.21 -13.01 -4.81
C MET A 127 1.06 -12.07 -5.20
N PRO A 128 -0.19 -12.55 -5.31
CA PRO A 128 -1.35 -11.67 -5.49
C PRO A 128 -1.41 -10.61 -4.39
N ASP A 129 -1.84 -9.38 -4.75
CA ASP A 129 -1.80 -8.23 -3.85
C ASP A 129 -2.64 -8.43 -2.58
N GLU A 130 -3.79 -9.09 -2.69
CA GLU A 130 -4.65 -9.38 -1.54
C GLU A 130 -3.96 -10.33 -0.53
N ILE A 131 -3.17 -11.28 -1.01
CA ILE A 131 -2.40 -12.17 -0.14
C ILE A 131 -1.19 -11.43 0.45
N LEU A 132 -0.48 -10.68 -0.38
CA LEU A 132 0.67 -9.87 0.04
C LEU A 132 0.29 -8.87 1.14
N LYS A 133 -0.77 -8.09 0.92
CA LYS A 133 -1.22 -7.08 1.89
C LYS A 133 -1.77 -7.70 3.18
N LYS A 134 -2.39 -8.88 3.10
CA LYS A 134 -2.77 -9.65 4.29
C LYS A 134 -1.54 -10.01 5.13
N LYS A 135 -0.44 -10.44 4.49
CA LYS A 135 0.83 -10.72 5.18
C LYS A 135 1.48 -9.47 5.73
N MET A 136 1.39 -8.34 5.05
CA MET A 136 1.84 -7.05 5.58
C MET A 136 1.08 -6.70 6.86
N LEU A 137 -0.25 -6.87 6.87
CA LEU A 137 -1.06 -6.66 8.07
C LEU A 137 -0.59 -7.56 9.21
N ASP A 138 -0.54 -8.87 8.99
CA ASP A 138 -0.18 -9.85 10.01
C ASP A 138 1.22 -9.63 10.60
N THR A 139 2.11 -9.05 9.82
CA THR A 139 3.50 -8.81 10.21
C THR A 139 3.72 -7.49 10.95
N PHE A 140 3.07 -6.42 10.51
CA PHE A 140 3.46 -5.06 10.90
C PHE A 140 2.42 -4.30 11.71
N VAL A 141 1.17 -4.77 11.74
CA VAL A 141 0.06 -4.04 12.36
C VAL A 141 -0.83 -4.99 13.16
N ASP A 142 -1.19 -4.62 14.38
CA ASP A 142 -2.27 -5.31 15.09
C ASP A 142 -3.62 -4.96 14.44
N ILE A 143 -4.33 -5.97 13.95
CA ILE A 143 -5.63 -5.80 13.31
C ILE A 143 -6.65 -5.08 14.24
N ASN A 144 -6.53 -5.27 15.54
CA ASN A 144 -7.40 -4.62 16.51
C ASN A 144 -7.17 -3.11 16.62
N ASP A 145 -6.01 -2.61 16.18
CA ASP A 145 -5.67 -1.18 16.17
C ASP A 145 -6.08 -0.48 14.87
N VAL A 146 -6.52 -1.22 13.85
CA VAL A 146 -6.90 -0.64 12.56
C VAL A 146 -8.26 0.05 12.66
N PHE A 147 -8.26 1.36 12.45
CA PHE A 147 -9.46 2.20 12.39
C PHE A 147 -10.11 2.17 11.01
N LEU A 148 -9.31 2.35 9.97
CA LEU A 148 -9.75 2.46 8.58
C LEU A 148 -8.68 1.94 7.62
N VAL A 149 -9.13 1.36 6.51
CA VAL A 149 -8.29 1.07 5.34
C VAL A 149 -8.81 1.86 4.14
N VAL A 150 -7.90 2.40 3.34
CA VAL A 150 -8.19 3.14 2.10
C VAL A 150 -7.43 2.47 0.96
N ASP A 151 -8.13 1.92 -0.01
CA ASP A 151 -7.57 1.15 -1.12
C ASP A 151 -8.44 1.33 -2.38
N ASP A 152 -7.98 0.94 -3.56
CA ASP A 152 -8.76 1.05 -4.81
C ASP A 152 -9.10 -0.32 -5.41
N ARG A 153 -8.27 -1.36 -5.20
CA ARG A 153 -8.36 -2.62 -5.92
C ARG A 153 -9.43 -3.55 -5.35
N ASP A 154 -10.39 -3.98 -6.18
CA ASP A 154 -11.56 -4.77 -5.76
C ASP A 154 -11.20 -6.00 -4.91
N LYS A 155 -10.23 -6.80 -5.34
CA LYS A 155 -9.80 -8.01 -4.62
C LYS A 155 -9.21 -7.70 -3.26
N VAL A 156 -8.46 -6.62 -3.16
CA VAL A 156 -7.81 -6.17 -1.92
C VAL A 156 -8.85 -5.58 -0.98
N VAL A 157 -9.75 -4.72 -1.48
CA VAL A 157 -10.87 -4.16 -0.72
C VAL A 157 -11.77 -5.28 -0.17
N LYS A 158 -12.07 -6.30 -1.00
CA LYS A 158 -12.82 -7.47 -0.55
C LYS A 158 -12.11 -8.18 0.61
N MET A 159 -10.80 -8.42 0.48
CA MET A 159 -10.00 -9.05 1.53
C MET A 159 -10.05 -8.26 2.83
N TRP A 160 -9.88 -6.94 2.80
CA TRP A 160 -9.97 -6.08 3.99
C TRP A 160 -11.34 -6.17 4.66
N ARG A 161 -12.41 -6.12 3.86
CA ARG A 161 -13.81 -6.23 4.36
C ARG A 161 -14.12 -7.61 4.93
N ASP A 162 -13.62 -8.68 4.30
CA ASP A 162 -13.77 -10.06 4.82
C ASP A 162 -13.08 -10.25 6.18
N LEU A 163 -12.03 -9.46 6.47
CA LEU A 163 -11.38 -9.41 7.78
C LEU A 163 -12.14 -8.55 8.81
N GLY A 164 -13.28 -7.95 8.43
CA GLY A 164 -14.07 -7.09 9.30
C GLY A 164 -13.55 -5.67 9.42
N LEU A 165 -12.64 -5.22 8.56
CA LEU A 165 -12.08 -3.88 8.57
C LEU A 165 -12.97 -2.90 7.79
N ASN A 166 -13.20 -1.72 8.38
CA ASN A 166 -13.81 -0.61 7.65
C ASN A 166 -12.88 -0.22 6.49
N THR A 167 -13.43 -0.19 5.27
CA THR A 167 -12.62 0.05 4.07
C THR A 167 -13.32 1.01 3.14
N PHE A 168 -12.64 2.12 2.82
CA PHE A 168 -13.05 3.06 1.79
C PHE A 168 -12.37 2.70 0.47
N GLN A 169 -13.17 2.44 -0.54
CA GLN A 169 -12.69 2.23 -1.90
C GLN A 169 -12.76 3.54 -2.66
N VAL A 170 -11.60 4.04 -3.11
CA VAL A 170 -11.47 5.39 -3.68
C VAL A 170 -11.69 5.46 -5.19
N ALA A 171 -11.62 4.33 -5.87
CA ALA A 171 -11.83 4.21 -7.31
C ALA A 171 -12.25 2.78 -7.69
N PRO A 172 -12.87 2.55 -8.86
CA PRO A 172 -13.06 1.20 -9.39
C PRO A 172 -11.72 0.50 -9.62
N GLY A 173 -11.62 -0.78 -9.27
CA GLY A 173 -10.35 -1.51 -9.27
C GLY A 173 -10.48 -2.99 -9.63
N ASP A 174 -11.11 -3.31 -10.75
CA ASP A 174 -11.35 -4.68 -11.24
C ASP A 174 -10.17 -5.33 -12.01
N PHE A 175 -8.96 -4.84 -11.80
CA PHE A 175 -7.72 -5.26 -12.48
C PHE A 175 -6.80 -6.13 -11.62
#